data_d4bc89aee3958029cb25837b39e1477a
#
_entry.id   d4bc89aee3958029cb25837b39e1477a
#
_cell.length_a   1.000
_cell.length_b   1.000
_cell.length_c   1.000
_cell.angle_alpha   90.00
_cell.angle_beta   90.00
_cell.angle_gamma   90.00
#
_symmetry.space_group_name_H-M   'P 1'
#
loop_
_entity.id
_entity.type
_entity.pdbx_description
1 polymer ?
#
loop_
_entity_poly.entity_id
_entity_poly.type
_entity_poly.pdbx_seq_one_letter_code
_entity_poly.pdbx_strand_id
1 'polypeptide(L)'
;ATGGGSADRCIHFWNTTQNTRVQTIQTGAQVTSLQWAPHYRELVSAHGVGTSESDAGALCVWAHPSGQKMAEVPDAHDGRVLHTTLSPDGQTLATVGSDESLKFWRLFEQAPELHKAQQQRAGLHAGSYKGFARTAPTRALR
;
A
#
# COMPACT_ATOMS: atom_id res chain seq x y z
N ALA A 1 -2.74 -6.86 -11.39
CA ALA A 1 -4.07 -6.51 -10.90
C ALA A 1 -4.52 -5.17 -11.47
N THR A 2 -5.83 -4.95 -11.55
CA THR A 2 -6.47 -3.68 -11.93
C THR A 2 -7.52 -3.31 -10.90
N GLY A 3 -7.68 -2.01 -10.64
CA GLY A 3 -8.69 -1.47 -9.74
C GLY A 3 -9.89 -0.92 -10.51
N GLY A 4 -11.09 -1.22 -10.02
CA GLY A 4 -12.36 -0.74 -10.58
C GLY A 4 -12.76 0.65 -10.09
N GLY A 5 -13.50 1.36 -10.94
CA GLY A 5 -14.07 2.67 -10.63
C GLY A 5 -15.21 2.62 -9.61
N SER A 6 -15.89 3.74 -9.42
CA SER A 6 -16.98 3.89 -8.44
C SER A 6 -18.19 2.98 -8.69
N ALA A 7 -18.39 2.52 -9.91
CA ALA A 7 -19.46 1.58 -10.26
C ALA A 7 -19.05 0.12 -10.02
N ASP A 8 -17.80 -0.23 -10.30
CA ASP A 8 -17.30 -1.62 -10.23
C ASP A 8 -16.79 -1.99 -8.82
N ARG A 9 -15.99 -1.12 -8.20
CA ARG A 9 -15.48 -1.26 -6.82
C ARG A 9 -14.80 -2.59 -6.54
N CYS A 10 -14.06 -3.12 -7.52
CA CYS A 10 -13.40 -4.42 -7.43
C CYS A 10 -11.90 -4.31 -7.67
N ILE A 11 -11.17 -5.27 -7.16
CA ILE A 11 -9.82 -5.58 -7.61
C ILE A 11 -9.90 -6.82 -8.49
N HIS A 12 -9.43 -6.74 -9.72
CA HIS A 12 -9.38 -7.87 -10.65
C HIS A 12 -7.94 -8.33 -10.85
N PHE A 13 -7.72 -9.63 -10.73
CA PHE A 13 -6.43 -10.27 -11.02
C PHE A 13 -6.51 -10.95 -12.38
N TRP A 14 -5.45 -10.80 -13.15
CA TRP A 14 -5.39 -11.26 -14.54
C TRP A 14 -4.19 -12.16 -14.77
N ASN A 15 -4.41 -13.27 -15.48
CA ASN A 15 -3.32 -14.02 -16.08
C ASN A 15 -2.96 -13.34 -17.40
N THR A 16 -1.79 -12.69 -17.44
CA THR A 16 -1.34 -11.92 -18.63
C THR A 16 -0.92 -12.79 -19.80
N THR A 17 -0.56 -14.06 -19.55
CA THR A 17 -0.22 -15.01 -20.61
C THR A 17 -1.46 -15.49 -21.34
N GLN A 18 -2.55 -15.72 -20.61
CA GLN A 18 -3.80 -16.23 -21.16
C GLN A 18 -4.84 -15.14 -21.43
N ASN A 19 -4.56 -13.89 -21.03
CA ASN A 19 -5.49 -12.75 -21.09
C ASN A 19 -6.84 -13.06 -20.42
N THR A 20 -6.82 -13.79 -19.30
CA THR A 20 -8.01 -14.18 -18.56
C THR A 20 -8.03 -13.58 -17.16
N ARG A 21 -9.22 -13.19 -16.69
CA ARG A 21 -9.42 -12.79 -15.31
C ARG A 21 -9.48 -14.05 -14.43
N VAL A 22 -8.58 -14.12 -13.44
CA VAL A 22 -8.44 -15.30 -12.56
C VAL A 22 -9.12 -15.12 -11.21
N GLN A 23 -9.28 -13.87 -10.75
CA GLN A 23 -9.91 -13.58 -9.46
C GLN A 23 -10.50 -12.17 -9.43
N THR A 24 -11.52 -11.99 -8.62
CA THR A 24 -12.13 -10.69 -8.31
C THR A 24 -12.33 -10.57 -6.80
N ILE A 25 -11.95 -9.43 -6.22
CA ILE A 25 -12.20 -9.08 -4.83
C ILE A 25 -13.14 -7.87 -4.82
N GLN A 26 -14.27 -7.96 -4.13
CA GLN A 26 -15.16 -6.84 -3.85
C GLN A 26 -14.58 -5.99 -2.72
N THR A 27 -14.38 -4.70 -2.96
CA THR A 27 -13.74 -3.79 -2.00
C THR A 27 -14.73 -2.83 -1.33
N GLY A 28 -15.93 -2.70 -1.87
CA GLY A 28 -16.96 -1.76 -1.37
C GLY A 28 -16.75 -0.31 -1.81
N ALA A 29 -15.54 0.07 -2.21
CA ALA A 29 -15.19 1.43 -2.60
C ALA A 29 -14.40 1.47 -3.91
N GLN A 30 -14.38 2.63 -4.56
CA GLN A 30 -13.53 2.88 -5.73
C GLN A 30 -12.08 2.56 -5.41
N VAL A 31 -11.41 1.79 -6.23
CA VAL A 31 -9.96 1.52 -6.13
C VAL A 31 -9.22 2.58 -6.91
N THR A 32 -8.51 3.46 -6.20
CA THR A 32 -7.80 4.60 -6.81
C THR A 32 -6.34 4.28 -7.10
N SER A 33 -5.74 3.37 -6.32
CA SER A 33 -4.35 2.95 -6.53
C SER A 33 -4.13 1.52 -6.03
N LEU A 34 -3.18 0.82 -6.64
CA LEU A 34 -2.75 -0.52 -6.28
C LEU A 34 -1.23 -0.59 -6.23
N GLN A 35 -0.68 -1.15 -5.14
CA GLN A 35 0.76 -1.33 -4.98
C GLN A 35 1.05 -2.77 -4.53
N TRP A 36 1.87 -3.49 -5.29
CA TRP A 36 2.36 -4.80 -4.87
C TRP A 36 3.50 -4.66 -3.86
N ALA A 37 3.42 -5.44 -2.79
CA ALA A 37 4.55 -5.58 -1.88
C ALA A 37 5.71 -6.30 -2.61
N PRO A 38 6.92 -5.73 -2.65
CA PRO A 38 8.01 -6.30 -3.45
C PRO A 38 8.54 -7.62 -2.90
N HIS A 39 8.37 -7.89 -1.61
CA HIS A 39 8.93 -9.05 -0.91
C HIS A 39 7.89 -9.99 -0.32
N TYR A 40 6.61 -9.64 -0.42
CA TYR A 40 5.50 -10.40 0.12
C TYR A 40 4.46 -10.63 -0.97
N ARG A 41 3.68 -11.68 -0.82
CA ARG A 41 2.52 -11.93 -1.69
C ARG A 41 1.32 -11.13 -1.19
N GLU A 42 1.49 -9.82 -1.14
CA GLU A 42 0.49 -8.89 -0.64
C GLU A 42 0.30 -7.72 -1.60
N LEU A 43 -0.91 -7.22 -1.65
CA LEU A 43 -1.32 -6.09 -2.47
C LEU A 43 -1.94 -5.04 -1.55
N VAL A 44 -1.51 -3.79 -1.69
CA VAL A 44 -2.16 -2.65 -1.05
C VAL A 44 -3.11 -2.00 -2.05
N SER A 45 -4.33 -1.73 -1.62
CA SER A 45 -5.29 -0.90 -2.33
C SER A 45 -5.57 0.38 -1.57
N ALA A 46 -5.70 1.48 -2.30
CA ALA A 46 -6.18 2.76 -1.78
C ALA A 46 -7.56 3.05 -2.35
N HIS A 47 -8.40 3.69 -1.55
CA HIS A 47 -9.81 3.83 -1.84
C HIS A 47 -10.26 5.28 -1.97
N GLY A 48 -11.21 5.48 -2.89
CA GLY A 48 -11.92 6.73 -3.09
C GLY A 48 -13.33 6.68 -2.53
N VAL A 49 -14.32 7.02 -3.37
CA VAL A 49 -15.73 7.01 -2.96
C VAL A 49 -16.21 5.57 -2.73
N GLY A 50 -16.79 5.32 -1.56
CA GLY A 50 -17.36 4.04 -1.16
C GLY A 50 -18.90 4.03 -1.12
N THR A 51 -19.45 2.92 -0.63
CA THR A 51 -20.89 2.77 -0.34
C THR A 51 -21.27 3.46 0.96
N SER A 52 -20.33 3.61 1.87
CA SER A 52 -20.45 4.34 3.13
C SER A 52 -19.36 5.39 3.25
N GLU A 53 -19.54 6.35 4.14
CA GLU A 53 -18.50 7.37 4.43
C GLU A 53 -17.21 6.73 4.98
N SER A 54 -17.35 5.64 5.74
CA SER A 54 -16.19 4.90 6.29
C SER A 54 -15.33 4.18 5.25
N ASP A 55 -15.87 3.94 4.05
CA ASP A 55 -15.12 3.27 2.97
C ASP A 55 -14.28 4.27 2.15
N ALA A 56 -14.55 5.56 2.27
CA ALA A 56 -13.77 6.59 1.60
C ALA A 56 -12.46 6.84 2.34
N GLY A 57 -11.37 7.02 1.58
CA GLY A 57 -10.07 7.34 2.17
C GLY A 57 -9.34 6.19 2.86
N ALA A 58 -9.83 4.97 2.75
CA ALA A 58 -9.24 3.79 3.37
C ALA A 58 -8.02 3.24 2.60
N LEU A 59 -7.16 2.54 3.31
CA LEU A 59 -6.11 1.69 2.76
C LEU A 59 -6.36 0.25 3.22
N CYS A 60 -6.29 -0.71 2.30
CA CYS A 60 -6.45 -2.13 2.61
C CYS A 60 -5.24 -2.94 2.13
N VAL A 61 -4.86 -3.95 2.90
CA VAL A 61 -3.82 -4.93 2.53
C VAL A 61 -4.48 -6.29 2.30
N TRP A 62 -4.17 -6.92 1.17
CA TRP A 62 -4.77 -8.16 0.72
C TRP A 62 -3.70 -9.22 0.50
N ALA A 63 -3.92 -10.42 1.01
CA ALA A 63 -3.06 -11.57 0.72
C ALA A 63 -3.34 -12.13 -0.67
N HIS A 64 -2.29 -12.45 -1.42
CA HIS A 64 -2.40 -13.12 -2.72
C HIS A 64 -1.80 -14.53 -2.64
N PRO A 65 -2.45 -15.57 -3.18
CA PRO A 65 -3.65 -15.56 -4.04
C PRO A 65 -4.99 -15.67 -3.29
N SER A 66 -5.00 -15.76 -1.95
CA SER A 66 -6.26 -16.02 -1.21
C SER A 66 -7.31 -14.91 -1.37
N GLY A 67 -6.88 -13.65 -1.60
CA GLY A 67 -7.75 -12.50 -1.62
C GLY A 67 -8.28 -12.07 -0.24
N GLN A 68 -7.71 -12.63 0.83
CA GLN A 68 -8.10 -12.29 2.19
C GLN A 68 -7.63 -10.89 2.56
N LYS A 69 -8.51 -10.07 3.14
CA LYS A 69 -8.13 -8.79 3.74
C LYS A 69 -7.32 -9.05 5.01
N MET A 70 -6.07 -8.61 5.02
CA MET A 70 -5.13 -8.81 6.12
C MET A 70 -5.13 -7.65 7.10
N ALA A 71 -5.26 -6.42 6.58
CA ALA A 71 -5.27 -5.22 7.37
C ALA A 71 -6.08 -4.12 6.68
N GLU A 72 -6.53 -3.15 7.47
CA GLU A 72 -7.26 -1.98 7.00
C GLU A 72 -6.91 -0.75 7.85
N VAL A 73 -6.75 0.38 7.19
CA VAL A 73 -6.70 1.71 7.80
C VAL A 73 -7.93 2.45 7.29
N PRO A 74 -9.04 2.49 8.05
CA PRO A 74 -10.31 3.02 7.56
C PRO A 74 -10.16 4.51 7.32
N ASP A 75 -9.71 5.35 8.05
CA ASP A 75 -9.64 6.79 7.86
C ASP A 75 -8.20 7.25 7.55
N ALA A 76 -7.57 6.64 6.55
CA ALA A 76 -6.22 7.01 6.17
C ALA A 76 -6.16 8.46 5.68
N HIS A 77 -7.19 8.93 4.96
CA HIS A 77 -7.38 10.31 4.57
C HIS A 77 -8.81 10.77 4.83
N ASP A 78 -8.98 12.05 5.10
CA ASP A 78 -10.30 12.69 5.16
C ASP A 78 -10.79 12.92 3.71
N GLY A 79 -11.50 11.92 3.20
CA GLY A 79 -11.96 11.85 1.83
C GLY A 79 -11.17 10.86 0.97
N ARG A 80 -11.00 11.16 -0.31
CA ARG A 80 -10.45 10.21 -1.29
C ARG A 80 -8.93 10.13 -1.21
N VAL A 81 -8.37 8.91 -1.21
CA VAL A 81 -6.95 8.74 -1.57
C VAL A 81 -6.84 8.90 -3.09
N LEU A 82 -5.95 9.77 -3.55
CA LEU A 82 -5.77 10.07 -4.97
C LEU A 82 -4.66 9.22 -5.59
N HIS A 83 -3.50 9.18 -4.95
CA HIS A 83 -2.33 8.44 -5.42
C HIS A 83 -1.57 7.82 -4.27
N THR A 84 -0.85 6.74 -4.59
CA THR A 84 0.08 6.10 -3.68
C THR A 84 1.37 5.72 -4.38
N THR A 85 2.45 5.67 -3.63
CA THR A 85 3.73 5.11 -4.10
C THR A 85 4.46 4.42 -2.96
N LEU A 86 5.17 3.33 -3.28
CA LEU A 86 6.04 2.65 -2.33
C LEU A 86 7.46 3.22 -2.38
N SER A 87 8.10 3.27 -1.23
CA SER A 87 9.54 3.53 -1.13
C SER A 87 10.34 2.44 -1.86
N PRO A 88 11.57 2.73 -2.31
CA PRO A 88 12.40 1.75 -3.02
C PRO A 88 12.71 0.48 -2.23
N ASP A 89 12.70 0.56 -0.90
CA ASP A 89 12.85 -0.60 0.00
C ASP A 89 11.55 -1.38 0.23
N GLY A 90 10.42 -0.87 -0.28
CA GLY A 90 9.11 -1.48 -0.17
C GLY A 90 8.47 -1.43 1.21
N GLN A 91 9.05 -0.70 2.18
CA GLN A 91 8.54 -0.68 3.57
C GLN A 91 7.50 0.41 3.82
N THR A 92 7.68 1.57 3.17
CA THR A 92 6.89 2.76 3.42
C THR A 92 6.02 3.07 2.21
N LEU A 93 4.72 3.20 2.43
CA LEU A 93 3.77 3.72 1.46
C LEU A 93 3.59 5.22 1.71
N ALA A 94 3.79 6.03 0.68
CA ALA A 94 3.36 7.42 0.66
C ALA A 94 2.00 7.52 -0.01
N THR A 95 1.10 8.31 0.56
CA THR A 95 -0.25 8.53 0.04
C THR A 95 -0.57 10.02 0.01
N VAL A 96 -1.29 10.45 -1.01
CA VAL A 96 -1.87 11.80 -1.11
C VAL A 96 -3.38 11.70 -1.24
N GLY A 97 -4.09 12.54 -0.50
CA GLY A 97 -5.54 12.56 -0.46
C GLY A 97 -6.15 13.86 -0.95
N SER A 98 -7.47 13.86 -1.11
CA SER A 98 -8.26 15.07 -1.40
C SER A 98 -8.32 16.04 -0.22
N ASP A 99 -7.88 15.62 0.96
CA ASP A 99 -7.67 16.43 2.16
C ASP A 99 -6.39 17.29 2.11
N GLU A 100 -5.77 17.39 0.92
CA GLU A 100 -4.53 18.16 0.68
C GLU A 100 -3.35 17.70 1.55
N SER A 101 -3.39 16.47 2.07
CA SER A 101 -2.35 15.91 2.92
C SER A 101 -1.51 14.85 2.21
N LEU A 102 -0.23 14.81 2.58
CA LEU A 102 0.71 13.74 2.25
C LEU A 102 0.99 12.96 3.54
N LYS A 103 0.72 11.67 3.52
CA LYS A 103 0.92 10.79 4.69
C LYS A 103 1.85 9.63 4.33
N PHE A 104 2.56 9.12 5.35
CA PHE A 104 3.49 8.01 5.22
C PHE A 104 3.09 6.89 6.17
N TRP A 105 3.06 5.65 5.64
CA TRP A 105 2.61 4.45 6.34
C TRP A 105 3.69 3.39 6.27
N ARG A 106 4.14 2.91 7.40
CA ARG A 106 5.02 1.74 7.42
C ARG A 106 4.14 0.49 7.41
N LEU A 107 3.97 -0.10 6.22
CA LEU A 107 3.07 -1.23 6.01
C LEU A 107 3.77 -2.57 6.07
N PHE A 108 5.02 -2.63 5.62
CA PHE A 108 5.77 -3.87 5.50
C PHE A 108 7.04 -3.81 6.32
N GLU A 109 7.38 -4.93 6.96
CA GLU A 109 8.69 -5.09 7.59
C GLU A 109 9.72 -5.47 6.53
N GLN A 110 10.98 -5.10 6.76
CA GLN A 110 12.05 -5.49 5.88
C GLN A 110 12.23 -7.01 5.93
N ALA A 111 12.29 -7.67 4.76
CA ALA A 111 12.61 -9.09 4.71
C ALA A 111 13.96 -9.34 5.38
N PRO A 112 14.09 -10.36 6.26
CA PRO A 112 15.30 -10.60 7.07
C PRO A 112 16.58 -10.72 6.24
N GLU A 113 16.51 -11.17 4.99
CA GLU A 113 17.63 -11.33 4.10
C GLU A 113 18.15 -10.00 3.52
N LEU A 114 17.23 -9.06 3.26
CA LEU A 114 17.60 -7.71 2.80
C LEU A 114 18.22 -6.87 3.92
N HIS A 115 17.82 -7.11 5.16
CA HIS A 115 18.41 -6.44 6.32
C HIS A 115 19.91 -6.80 6.45
N LYS A 116 20.27 -8.06 6.23
CA LYS A 116 21.67 -8.51 6.24
C LYS A 116 22.49 -7.92 5.10
N ALA A 117 21.93 -7.83 3.89
CA ALA A 117 22.62 -7.28 2.73
C ALA A 117 22.80 -5.76 2.82
N GLN A 118 21.87 -5.03 3.41
CA GLN A 118 22.01 -3.59 3.63
C GLN A 118 22.98 -3.25 4.76
N GLN A 119 23.00 -4.04 5.84
CA GLN A 119 24.01 -3.87 6.90
C GLN A 119 25.44 -4.12 6.39
N GLN A 120 25.64 -5.07 5.49
CA GLN A 120 26.93 -5.31 4.83
C GLN A 120 27.31 -4.15 3.91
N ARG A 121 26.36 -3.52 3.20
CA ARG A 121 26.62 -2.34 2.36
C ARG A 121 26.81 -1.05 3.15
N ALA A 122 26.09 -0.87 4.26
CA ALA A 122 26.23 0.30 5.15
C ALA A 122 27.59 0.29 5.90
N GLY A 123 28.14 -0.88 6.19
CA GLY A 123 29.50 -1.03 6.76
C GLY A 123 30.62 -0.56 5.82
N LEU A 124 30.35 -0.38 4.53
CA LEU A 124 31.29 0.10 3.52
C LEU A 124 31.20 1.61 3.26
N HIS A 125 30.17 2.32 3.78
CA HIS A 125 29.96 3.75 3.60
C HIS A 125 29.57 4.45 4.91
N ALA A 126 30.31 4.24 6.00
CA ALA A 126 30.20 5.04 7.21
C ALA A 126 30.94 6.37 7.02
N GLY A 127 30.38 7.25 6.21
CA GLY A 127 30.81 8.63 5.97
C GLY A 127 29.62 9.57 6.02
N SER A 128 29.34 10.08 7.19
CA SER A 128 28.71 11.38 7.51
C SER A 128 27.47 11.82 6.70
N TYR A 129 26.26 11.61 7.27
CA TYR A 129 25.16 12.59 7.21
C TYR A 129 24.41 12.58 8.54
N LYS A 130 24.75 13.52 9.42
CA LYS A 130 23.91 13.91 10.56
C LYS A 130 22.84 14.86 10.07
N GLY A 131 21.59 14.60 10.42
CA GLY A 131 20.55 15.59 10.53
C GLY A 131 19.39 15.42 9.53
N PHE A 132 18.31 14.85 9.99
CA PHE A 132 16.96 15.42 10.01
C PHE A 132 16.00 14.38 10.62
N ALA A 133 15.88 14.41 11.93
CA ALA A 133 14.80 13.72 12.62
C ALA A 133 13.55 14.63 12.59
N ARG A 134 12.52 14.23 11.84
CA ARG A 134 11.14 14.69 12.05
C ARG A 134 10.29 13.45 12.26
N THR A 135 9.91 13.27 13.51
CA THR A 135 9.00 12.25 14.01
C THR A 135 7.60 12.50 13.43
N ALA A 136 7.21 11.69 12.45
CA ALA A 136 5.81 11.48 12.14
C ALA A 136 5.30 10.28 12.97
N PRO A 137 4.02 10.24 13.38
CA PRO A 137 3.51 9.13 14.17
C PRO A 137 3.49 7.86 13.32
N THR A 138 4.42 6.97 13.63
CA THR A 138 4.52 5.65 13.00
C THR A 138 3.47 4.75 13.63
N ARG A 139 2.37 4.48 12.94
CA ARG A 139 1.45 3.42 13.34
C ARG A 139 1.85 2.14 12.61
N ALA A 140 2.43 1.21 13.33
CA ALA A 140 2.67 -0.14 12.82
C ALA A 140 1.35 -0.89 12.74
N LEU A 141 1.04 -1.42 11.57
CA LEU A 141 -0.05 -2.36 11.35
C LEU A 141 0.55 -3.76 11.32
N ARG A 142 0.47 -4.44 12.43
CA ARG A 142 0.39 -5.90 12.60
C ARG A 142 -0.35 -6.20 13.88
#